data_c25ea9b189d7ea7e2d4f61904050cc6d
#
_entry.id   c25ea9b189d7ea7e2d4f61904050cc6d
#
_cell.length_a   1.000
_cell.length_b   1.000
_cell.length_c   1.000
_cell.angle_alpha   90.00
_cell.angle_beta   90.00
_cell.angle_gamma   90.00
#
_symmetry.space_group_name_H-M   'P 1'
#
loop_
_entity.id
_entity.type
_entity.pdbx_description
1 polymer ?
#
loop_
_entity_poly.entity_id
_entity_poly.type
_entity_poly.pdbx_seq_one_letter_code
_entity_poly.pdbx_strand_id
1 'polypeptide(L)'
;MERHAFAMKVKEGKMNDYRKTLGEIGPELTAYLDRNGIHNFSIWNAADLIFGYYENADGEVISPEEEKVKAALTEKIGDTFTWISTPGKDMRLMYHNFGVVRENKELIRHRMFMTKLKDGCEEEYKARHDGLVAQRGETIDPGPDSNFSIWSAGGYIFGYDEIDTTMEVEETPEAREATIAWETRQLGIMDWITNDVDWMTKEVHPSSVRLAWHN
;
A
#
# COMPACT_ATOMS: atom_id res chain seq x y z
N MET A 1 11.41 13.00 1.49
CA MET A 1 11.23 11.52 1.43
C MET A 1 10.25 11.21 0.31
N GLU A 2 10.68 10.47 -0.67
CA GLU A 2 9.84 9.98 -1.77
C GLU A 2 9.20 8.64 -1.38
N ARG A 3 8.00 8.41 -1.87
CA ARG A 3 7.22 7.20 -1.60
C ARG A 3 6.86 6.53 -2.90
N HIS A 4 7.05 5.24 -2.95
CA HIS A 4 6.90 4.44 -4.14
C HIS A 4 5.94 3.28 -3.90
N ALA A 5 5.13 2.97 -4.90
CA ALA A 5 4.22 1.85 -4.84
C ALA A 5 4.13 1.13 -6.18
N PHE A 6 3.98 -0.19 -6.11
CA PHE A 6 3.79 -1.05 -7.27
C PHE A 6 2.78 -2.15 -6.98
N ALA A 7 2.18 -2.70 -8.03
CA ALA A 7 1.21 -3.77 -7.91
C ALA A 7 1.38 -4.86 -8.96
N MET A 8 1.13 -6.09 -8.54
CA MET A 8 1.22 -7.28 -9.35
C MET A 8 0.03 -8.19 -9.10
N LYS A 9 -0.25 -9.08 -10.05
CA LYS A 9 -1.21 -10.16 -9.92
C LYS A 9 -0.49 -11.49 -10.08
N VAL A 10 -0.58 -12.34 -9.08
CA VAL A 10 0.01 -13.69 -9.14
C VAL A 10 -0.80 -14.55 -10.11
N LYS A 11 -0.11 -15.27 -10.97
CA LYS A 11 -0.72 -16.19 -11.93
C LYS A 11 -1.42 -17.33 -11.20
N GLU A 12 -2.47 -17.87 -11.79
CA GLU A 12 -3.24 -18.97 -11.22
C GLU A 12 -2.33 -20.15 -10.83
N GLY A 13 -2.51 -20.65 -9.62
CA GLY A 13 -1.71 -21.76 -9.05
C GLY A 13 -0.28 -21.40 -8.63
N LYS A 14 0.20 -20.16 -8.85
CA LYS A 14 1.58 -19.75 -8.61
C LYS A 14 1.86 -19.08 -7.26
N MET A 15 0.87 -18.93 -6.40
CA MET A 15 1.06 -18.23 -5.11
C MET A 15 2.14 -18.92 -4.22
N ASN A 16 2.17 -20.24 -4.17
CA ASN A 16 3.18 -20.97 -3.39
C ASN A 16 4.58 -20.78 -3.98
N ASP A 17 4.70 -20.82 -5.31
CA ASP A 17 5.97 -20.57 -6.01
C ASP A 17 6.44 -19.14 -5.75
N TYR A 18 5.52 -18.15 -5.83
CA TYR A 18 5.80 -16.74 -5.53
C TYR A 18 6.36 -16.58 -4.10
N ARG A 19 5.66 -17.11 -3.09
CA ARG A 19 6.08 -17.00 -1.68
C ARG A 19 7.42 -17.70 -1.42
N LYS A 20 7.62 -18.87 -2.01
CA LYS A 20 8.86 -19.63 -1.88
C LYS A 20 10.03 -18.83 -2.47
N THR A 21 9.91 -18.39 -3.73
CA THR A 21 10.96 -17.62 -4.40
C THR A 21 11.23 -16.29 -3.71
N LEU A 22 10.19 -15.58 -3.24
CA LEU A 22 10.35 -14.35 -2.45
C LEU A 22 11.20 -14.60 -1.20
N GLY A 23 10.97 -15.71 -0.48
CA GLY A 23 11.78 -16.09 0.67
C GLY A 23 13.23 -16.43 0.28
N GLU A 24 13.44 -17.13 -0.85
CA GLU A 24 14.78 -17.49 -1.34
C GLU A 24 15.62 -16.29 -1.75
N ILE A 25 15.00 -15.26 -2.37
CA ILE A 25 15.70 -14.03 -2.75
C ILE A 25 15.81 -13.01 -1.59
N GLY A 26 15.13 -13.26 -0.47
CA GLY A 26 15.05 -12.35 0.67
C GLY A 26 16.39 -11.74 1.12
N PRO A 27 17.45 -12.55 1.37
CA PRO A 27 18.75 -12.02 1.78
C PRO A 27 19.39 -11.08 0.74
N GLU A 28 19.27 -11.43 -0.55
CA GLU A 28 19.80 -10.59 -1.63
C GLU A 28 18.98 -9.31 -1.83
N LEU A 29 17.65 -9.41 -1.67
CA LEU A 29 16.74 -8.28 -1.69
C LEU A 29 17.07 -7.32 -0.54
N THR A 30 17.21 -7.79 0.69
CA THR A 30 17.59 -6.97 1.84
C THR A 30 18.91 -6.23 1.59
N ALA A 31 19.93 -6.95 1.11
CA ALA A 31 21.21 -6.33 0.79
C ALA A 31 21.13 -5.27 -0.33
N TYR A 32 20.22 -5.46 -1.29
CA TYR A 32 19.92 -4.46 -2.32
C TYR A 32 19.24 -3.22 -1.71
N LEU A 33 18.25 -3.39 -0.83
CA LEU A 33 17.54 -2.30 -0.17
C LEU A 33 18.51 -1.45 0.65
N ASP A 34 19.35 -2.10 1.48
CA ASP A 34 20.36 -1.42 2.32
C ASP A 34 21.34 -0.58 1.49
N ARG A 35 21.87 -1.13 0.39
CA ARG A 35 22.83 -0.41 -0.45
C ARG A 35 22.25 0.79 -1.16
N ASN A 36 20.94 0.80 -1.39
CA ASN A 36 20.24 1.86 -2.12
C ASN A 36 19.45 2.79 -1.20
N GLY A 37 19.66 2.74 0.12
CA GLY A 37 18.96 3.60 1.07
C GLY A 37 17.43 3.48 1.00
N ILE A 38 16.93 2.29 0.61
CA ILE A 38 15.50 2.03 0.53
C ILE A 38 15.01 1.57 1.89
N HIS A 39 14.05 2.30 2.45
CA HIS A 39 13.49 2.10 3.77
C HIS A 39 12.01 1.73 3.71
N ASN A 40 11.49 1.23 4.82
CA ASN A 40 10.08 0.93 4.99
C ASN A 40 9.50 0.10 3.84
N PHE A 41 10.33 -0.80 3.30
CA PHE A 41 9.94 -1.69 2.22
C PHE A 41 8.98 -2.76 2.74
N SER A 42 7.85 -2.95 2.05
CA SER A 42 6.90 -3.99 2.39
C SER A 42 6.23 -4.59 1.16
N ILE A 43 5.97 -5.89 1.22
CA ILE A 43 5.17 -6.63 0.22
C ILE A 43 3.97 -7.24 0.92
N TRP A 44 2.80 -6.98 0.37
CA TRP A 44 1.51 -7.41 0.89
C TRP A 44 0.75 -8.23 -0.13
N ASN A 45 -0.02 -9.20 0.37
CA ASN A 45 -0.86 -10.08 -0.43
C ASN A 45 -2.30 -10.09 0.08
N ALA A 46 -3.26 -10.01 -0.83
CA ALA A 46 -4.65 -10.37 -0.60
C ALA A 46 -5.17 -11.09 -1.86
N ALA A 47 -5.77 -12.25 -1.69
CA ALA A 47 -6.15 -13.14 -2.79
C ALA A 47 -4.95 -13.38 -3.74
N ASP A 48 -5.11 -13.07 -5.03
CA ASP A 48 -4.05 -13.18 -6.05
C ASP A 48 -3.31 -11.85 -6.30
N LEU A 49 -3.58 -10.81 -5.50
CA LEU A 49 -2.99 -9.48 -5.66
C LEU A 49 -1.78 -9.32 -4.73
N ILE A 50 -0.76 -8.65 -5.25
CA ILE A 50 0.43 -8.21 -4.51
C ILE A 50 0.52 -6.69 -4.62
N PHE A 51 0.74 -6.05 -3.49
CA PHE A 51 1.06 -4.65 -3.38
C PHE A 51 2.42 -4.48 -2.71
N GLY A 52 3.27 -3.64 -3.28
CA GLY A 52 4.57 -3.29 -2.70
C GLY A 52 4.64 -1.78 -2.44
N TYR A 53 5.26 -1.43 -1.32
CA TYR A 53 5.50 -0.07 -0.89
C TYR A 53 6.92 0.08 -0.37
N TYR A 54 7.56 1.22 -0.63
CA TYR A 54 8.86 1.57 -0.07
C TYR A 54 9.11 3.08 -0.10
N GLU A 55 10.13 3.49 0.62
CA GLU A 55 10.55 4.90 0.75
C GLU A 55 12.04 5.04 0.48
N ASN A 56 12.43 6.21 -0.04
CA ASN A 56 13.84 6.63 -0.16
C ASN A 56 14.00 8.14 0.07
N ALA A 57 15.23 8.60 0.16
CA ALA A 57 15.51 10.04 0.29
C ALA A 57 15.13 10.79 -1.00
N ASP A 58 14.74 12.07 -0.84
CA ASP A 58 14.38 12.90 -1.98
C ASP A 58 15.56 13.05 -2.95
N GLY A 59 15.29 12.75 -4.23
CA GLY A 59 16.26 12.88 -5.30
C GLY A 59 17.33 11.79 -5.33
N GLU A 60 17.19 10.72 -4.58
CA GLU A 60 18.08 9.57 -4.67
C GLU A 60 17.93 8.85 -6.01
N VAL A 61 19.04 8.61 -6.69
CA VAL A 61 19.05 7.96 -8.00
C VAL A 61 19.75 6.61 -7.88
N ILE A 62 19.02 5.56 -8.18
CA ILE A 62 19.58 4.21 -8.23
C ILE A 62 20.56 4.12 -9.41
N SER A 63 21.77 3.61 -9.15
CA SER A 63 22.79 3.49 -10.19
C SER A 63 22.40 2.49 -11.26
N PRO A 64 22.93 2.60 -12.51
CA PRO A 64 22.66 1.63 -13.57
C PRO A 64 23.07 0.18 -13.22
N GLU A 65 24.06 0.02 -12.35
CA GLU A 65 24.50 -1.28 -11.82
C GLU A 65 23.46 -1.87 -10.87
N GLU A 66 22.94 -1.07 -9.96
CA GLU A 66 21.88 -1.50 -9.03
C GLU A 66 20.54 -1.71 -9.74
N GLU A 67 20.24 -0.99 -10.81
CA GLU A 67 19.07 -1.28 -11.66
C GLU A 67 19.18 -2.67 -12.32
N LYS A 68 20.38 -3.14 -12.66
CA LYS A 68 20.58 -4.51 -13.16
C LYS A 68 20.35 -5.54 -12.05
N VAL A 69 20.77 -5.24 -10.81
CA VAL A 69 20.50 -6.12 -9.66
C VAL A 69 19.00 -6.23 -9.42
N LYS A 70 18.28 -5.11 -9.40
CA LYS A 70 16.81 -5.08 -9.29
C LYS A 70 16.12 -5.88 -10.39
N ALA A 71 16.57 -5.73 -11.64
CA ALA A 71 16.04 -6.50 -12.76
C ALA A 71 16.28 -8.00 -12.59
N ALA A 72 17.48 -8.42 -12.16
CA ALA A 72 17.80 -9.82 -11.92
C ALA A 72 16.97 -10.43 -10.76
N LEU A 73 16.75 -9.67 -9.67
CA LEU A 73 15.86 -10.10 -8.58
C LEU A 73 14.42 -10.26 -9.09
N THR A 74 13.95 -9.31 -9.88
CA THR A 74 12.60 -9.36 -10.48
C THR A 74 12.46 -10.55 -11.44
N GLU A 75 13.48 -10.85 -12.24
CA GLU A 75 13.49 -11.99 -13.17
C GLU A 75 13.35 -13.34 -12.44
N LYS A 76 14.04 -13.51 -11.30
CA LYS A 76 13.97 -14.74 -10.50
C LYS A 76 12.53 -15.11 -10.10
N ILE A 77 11.66 -14.11 -9.86
CA ILE A 77 10.28 -14.30 -9.43
C ILE A 77 9.25 -14.04 -10.56
N GLY A 78 9.70 -13.51 -11.70
CA GLY A 78 8.86 -12.97 -12.78
C GLY A 78 7.92 -13.98 -13.44
N ASP A 79 8.26 -15.26 -13.43
CA ASP A 79 7.39 -16.31 -13.98
C ASP A 79 6.10 -16.52 -13.17
N THR A 80 6.03 -16.02 -11.94
CA THR A 80 4.93 -16.26 -11.00
C THR A 80 3.83 -15.22 -11.04
N PHE A 81 4.05 -14.05 -11.66
CA PHE A 81 3.11 -12.93 -11.66
C PHE A 81 3.02 -12.20 -13.00
N THR A 82 2.08 -11.30 -13.09
CA THR A 82 1.99 -10.24 -14.11
C THR A 82 1.89 -8.88 -13.43
N TRP A 83 2.45 -7.84 -14.04
CA TRP A 83 2.34 -6.49 -13.54
C TRP A 83 0.92 -5.94 -13.70
N ILE A 84 0.39 -5.28 -12.66
CA ILE A 84 -0.80 -4.43 -12.71
C ILE A 84 -0.35 -2.98 -12.93
N SER A 85 0.63 -2.50 -12.17
CA SER A 85 1.29 -1.23 -12.40
C SER A 85 2.28 -1.32 -13.58
N THR A 86 2.69 -0.17 -14.12
CA THR A 86 3.74 -0.16 -15.14
C THR A 86 5.09 -0.47 -14.49
N PRO A 87 5.84 -1.48 -14.97
CA PRO A 87 7.16 -1.77 -14.42
C PRO A 87 8.08 -0.55 -14.42
N GLY A 88 8.76 -0.32 -13.29
CA GLY A 88 9.69 0.81 -13.13
C GLY A 88 9.03 2.19 -13.02
N LYS A 89 7.71 2.26 -12.87
CA LYS A 89 6.97 3.48 -12.60
C LYS A 89 6.10 3.31 -11.36
N ASP A 90 6.02 4.36 -10.58
CA ASP A 90 5.10 4.39 -9.46
C ASP A 90 3.64 4.32 -9.91
N MET A 91 2.82 3.75 -9.05
CA MET A 91 1.39 3.84 -9.18
C MET A 91 0.91 5.29 -9.04
N ARG A 92 -0.27 5.59 -9.55
CA ARG A 92 -0.88 6.91 -9.37
C ARG A 92 -1.25 7.14 -7.91
N LEU A 93 -0.69 8.18 -7.29
CA LEU A 93 -1.09 8.61 -5.95
C LEU A 93 -2.48 9.25 -6.00
N MET A 94 -3.42 8.66 -5.29
CA MET A 94 -4.82 9.11 -5.22
C MET A 94 -5.08 10.00 -4.02
N TYR A 95 -4.42 9.71 -2.88
CA TYR A 95 -4.58 10.43 -1.63
C TYR A 95 -3.35 10.28 -0.75
N HIS A 96 -3.10 11.25 0.09
CA HIS A 96 -2.14 11.13 1.19
C HIS A 96 -2.55 11.95 2.40
N ASN A 97 -2.23 11.44 3.57
CA ASN A 97 -2.18 12.15 4.84
C ASN A 97 -0.96 11.62 5.62
N PHE A 98 0.18 12.27 5.43
CA PHE A 98 1.41 11.75 6.01
C PHE A 98 1.51 11.97 7.52
N GLY A 99 0.75 12.92 8.08
CA GLY A 99 0.73 13.16 9.52
C GLY A 99 2.12 13.42 10.09
N VAL A 100 2.35 12.91 11.29
CA VAL A 100 3.67 12.93 11.94
C VAL A 100 4.30 11.55 11.80
N VAL A 101 5.13 11.37 10.76
CA VAL A 101 5.82 10.09 10.50
C VAL A 101 6.82 9.79 11.62
N ARG A 102 6.77 8.56 12.17
CA ARG A 102 7.67 8.11 13.23
C ARG A 102 8.81 7.31 12.64
N GLU A 103 10.03 7.63 13.05
CA GLU A 103 11.25 6.90 12.64
C GLU A 103 11.31 5.50 13.25
N ASN A 104 10.98 5.40 14.55
CA ASN A 104 10.91 4.10 15.22
C ASN A 104 9.62 3.36 14.85
N LYS A 105 9.77 2.25 14.13
CA LYS A 105 8.65 1.43 13.65
C LYS A 105 8.25 0.28 14.62
N GLU A 106 8.91 0.13 15.77
CA GLU A 106 8.62 -0.99 16.69
C GLU A 106 7.20 -0.96 17.26
N LEU A 107 6.65 0.23 17.49
CA LEU A 107 5.31 0.44 18.03
C LEU A 107 4.30 0.78 16.94
N ILE A 108 4.70 0.70 15.69
CA ILE A 108 3.86 0.98 14.54
C ILE A 108 3.19 -0.30 14.04
N ARG A 109 1.87 -0.28 13.99
CA ARG A 109 1.10 -1.28 13.26
C ARG A 109 0.93 -0.81 11.82
N HIS A 110 1.52 -1.54 10.89
CA HIS A 110 1.32 -1.29 9.46
C HIS A 110 -0.02 -1.87 9.03
N ARG A 111 -0.81 -1.06 8.34
CA ARG A 111 -2.09 -1.47 7.77
C ARG A 111 -2.04 -1.35 6.25
N MET A 112 -2.63 -2.32 5.57
CA MET A 112 -2.83 -2.26 4.14
C MET A 112 -4.24 -2.74 3.80
N PHE A 113 -4.89 -2.06 2.88
CA PHE A 113 -6.18 -2.47 2.32
C PHE A 113 -6.17 -2.44 0.79
N MET A 114 -7.04 -3.23 0.20
CA MET A 114 -7.24 -3.29 -1.24
C MET A 114 -8.73 -3.19 -1.56
N THR A 115 -9.04 -2.40 -2.62
CA THR A 115 -10.38 -2.31 -3.18
C THR A 115 -10.32 -2.38 -4.70
N LYS A 116 -11.45 -2.67 -5.33
CA LYS A 116 -11.63 -2.64 -6.78
C LYS A 116 -12.58 -1.51 -7.13
N LEU A 117 -12.15 -0.60 -8.00
CA LEU A 117 -13.03 0.44 -8.53
C LEU A 117 -14.03 -0.16 -9.52
N LYS A 118 -15.25 0.38 -9.51
CA LYS A 118 -16.22 0.17 -10.57
C LYS A 118 -15.74 0.87 -11.84
N ASP A 119 -16.12 0.35 -12.99
CA ASP A 119 -15.66 0.86 -14.28
C ASP A 119 -15.96 2.37 -14.43
N GLY A 120 -14.95 3.12 -14.82
CA GLY A 120 -15.03 4.57 -15.02
C GLY A 120 -15.03 5.43 -13.75
N CYS A 121 -14.90 4.84 -12.55
CA CYS A 121 -15.00 5.57 -11.29
C CYS A 121 -13.65 6.10 -10.75
N GLU A 122 -12.54 5.93 -11.45
CA GLU A 122 -11.22 6.32 -10.96
C GLU A 122 -11.11 7.83 -10.69
N GLU A 123 -11.57 8.66 -11.63
CA GLU A 123 -11.53 10.12 -11.48
C GLU A 123 -12.51 10.61 -10.40
N GLU A 124 -13.66 9.97 -10.24
CA GLU A 124 -14.58 10.29 -9.14
C GLU A 124 -13.96 9.93 -7.79
N TYR A 125 -13.31 8.76 -7.69
CA TYR A 125 -12.59 8.36 -6.49
C TYR A 125 -11.53 9.40 -6.12
N LYS A 126 -10.71 9.82 -7.10
CA LYS A 126 -9.70 10.87 -6.92
C LYS A 126 -10.32 12.19 -6.45
N ALA A 127 -11.37 12.65 -7.12
CA ALA A 127 -12.03 13.92 -6.78
C ALA A 127 -12.61 13.93 -5.35
N ARG A 128 -13.17 12.81 -4.89
CA ARG A 128 -13.65 12.67 -3.51
C ARG A 128 -12.53 12.83 -2.49
N HIS A 129 -11.36 12.22 -2.75
CA HIS A 129 -10.18 12.31 -1.89
C HIS A 129 -9.50 13.69 -1.97
N ASP A 130 -9.47 14.33 -3.14
CA ASP A 130 -9.01 15.71 -3.27
C ASP A 130 -9.85 16.69 -2.43
N GLY A 131 -11.15 16.42 -2.29
CA GLY A 131 -12.01 17.15 -1.37
C GLY A 131 -11.57 17.05 0.09
N LEU A 132 -11.10 15.86 0.53
CA LEU A 132 -10.54 15.71 1.89
C LEU A 132 -9.25 16.49 2.07
N VAL A 133 -8.35 16.43 1.06
CA VAL A 133 -7.09 17.21 1.09
C VAL A 133 -7.39 18.72 1.16
N ALA A 134 -8.31 19.22 0.34
CA ALA A 134 -8.70 20.61 0.35
C ALA A 134 -9.32 21.05 1.69
N GLN A 135 -10.13 20.20 2.31
CA GLN A 135 -10.74 20.45 3.62
C GLN A 135 -9.70 20.48 4.74
N ARG A 136 -8.73 19.57 4.72
CA ARG A 136 -7.64 19.52 5.70
C ARG A 136 -6.70 20.72 5.56
N GLY A 137 -6.44 21.20 4.34
CA GLY A 137 -5.47 22.25 4.05
C GLY A 137 -4.06 21.84 4.49
N GLU A 138 -3.36 22.74 5.19
CA GLU A 138 -2.01 22.54 5.71
C GLU A 138 -1.97 21.94 7.12
N THR A 139 -3.12 21.57 7.68
CA THR A 139 -3.19 20.99 9.03
C THR A 139 -2.51 19.64 9.04
N ILE A 140 -1.57 19.44 9.96
CA ILE A 140 -0.93 18.16 10.23
C ILE A 140 -1.66 17.51 11.40
N ASP A 141 -2.18 16.31 11.17
CA ASP A 141 -2.78 15.51 12.23
C ASP A 141 -1.67 14.87 13.09
N PRO A 142 -1.59 15.18 14.39
CA PRO A 142 -0.64 14.56 15.29
C PRO A 142 -1.13 13.22 15.86
N GLY A 143 -2.27 12.73 15.38
CA GLY A 143 -2.92 11.49 15.84
C GLY A 143 -2.11 10.22 15.60
N PRO A 144 -2.69 9.03 15.90
CA PRO A 144 -2.00 7.76 15.76
C PRO A 144 -1.65 7.42 14.32
N ASP A 145 -2.50 7.83 13.36
CA ASP A 145 -2.31 7.52 11.95
C ASP A 145 -1.25 8.42 11.34
N SER A 146 -0.35 7.81 10.57
CA SER A 146 0.70 8.54 9.85
C SER A 146 1.07 7.79 8.57
N ASN A 147 1.81 8.48 7.71
CA ASN A 147 2.31 7.93 6.46
C ASN A 147 1.20 7.30 5.58
N PHE A 148 -0.04 7.78 5.75
CA PHE A 148 -1.18 7.26 5.02
C PHE A 148 -1.14 7.69 3.56
N SER A 149 -1.19 6.72 2.66
CA SER A 149 -1.21 6.93 1.21
C SER A 149 -2.11 5.92 0.51
N ILE A 150 -2.78 6.39 -0.55
CA ILE A 150 -3.66 5.56 -1.39
C ILE A 150 -3.18 5.66 -2.84
N TRP A 151 -3.05 4.50 -3.46
CA TRP A 151 -2.49 4.35 -4.80
C TRP A 151 -3.44 3.61 -5.73
N SER A 152 -3.39 3.90 -7.03
CA SER A 152 -4.21 3.26 -8.05
C SER A 152 -3.38 2.66 -9.17
N ALA A 153 -3.76 1.46 -9.60
CA ALA A 153 -3.29 0.83 -10.84
C ALA A 153 -4.30 -0.21 -11.34
N GLY A 154 -4.57 -0.23 -12.64
CA GLY A 154 -5.42 -1.26 -13.27
C GLY A 154 -6.84 -1.36 -12.71
N GLY A 155 -7.39 -0.26 -12.20
CA GLY A 155 -8.70 -0.21 -11.55
C GLY A 155 -8.70 -0.78 -10.13
N TYR A 156 -7.53 -1.08 -9.55
CA TYR A 156 -7.37 -1.43 -8.14
C TYR A 156 -6.91 -0.22 -7.34
N ILE A 157 -7.33 -0.18 -6.10
CA ILE A 157 -6.88 0.78 -5.09
C ILE A 157 -6.12 0.02 -4.01
N PHE A 158 -4.99 0.57 -3.60
CA PHE A 158 -4.16 0.06 -2.52
C PHE A 158 -3.89 1.19 -1.53
N GLY A 159 -4.26 1.00 -0.27
CA GLY A 159 -3.98 1.93 0.81
C GLY A 159 -2.91 1.37 1.73
N TYR A 160 -1.96 2.20 2.11
CA TYR A 160 -0.93 1.91 3.10
C TYR A 160 -1.00 2.94 4.22
N ASP A 161 -0.85 2.49 5.46
CA ASP A 161 -1.00 3.33 6.64
C ASP A 161 -0.16 2.79 7.80
N GLU A 162 0.33 3.70 8.63
CA GLU A 162 1.09 3.42 9.85
C GLU A 162 0.34 3.95 11.06
N ILE A 163 0.09 3.08 12.03
CA ILE A 163 -0.69 3.40 13.21
C ILE A 163 0.17 3.21 14.46
N ASP A 164 0.42 4.29 15.18
CA ASP A 164 1.11 4.25 16.47
C ASP A 164 0.17 3.63 17.53
N THR A 165 0.46 2.40 17.91
CA THR A 165 -0.39 1.63 18.82
C THR A 165 -0.45 2.20 20.24
N THR A 166 0.49 3.06 20.61
CA THR A 166 0.48 3.73 21.92
C THR A 166 -0.47 4.91 21.98
N MET A 167 -0.93 5.40 20.82
CA MET A 167 -1.82 6.55 20.70
C MET A 167 -3.23 6.16 20.27
N GLU A 168 -3.49 4.88 19.99
CA GLU A 168 -4.83 4.42 19.62
C GLU A 168 -5.81 4.67 20.77
N VAL A 169 -6.95 5.24 20.45
CA VAL A 169 -8.07 5.47 21.37
C VAL A 169 -9.35 4.88 20.77
N GLU A 170 -10.33 4.62 21.61
CA GLU A 170 -11.64 4.20 21.12
C GLU A 170 -12.27 5.31 20.24
N GLU A 171 -12.81 4.90 19.11
CA GLU A 171 -13.50 5.81 18.19
C GLU A 171 -14.76 6.37 18.87
N THR A 172 -14.95 7.70 18.81
CA THR A 172 -16.16 8.31 19.32
C THR A 172 -17.37 7.97 18.45
N PRO A 173 -18.61 8.01 19.00
CA PRO A 173 -19.82 7.77 18.19
C PRO A 173 -19.91 8.69 16.96
N GLU A 174 -19.55 9.97 17.10
CA GLU A 174 -19.57 10.95 16.02
C GLU A 174 -18.54 10.63 14.93
N ALA A 175 -17.32 10.24 15.33
CA ALA A 175 -16.28 9.81 14.39
C ALA A 175 -16.74 8.55 13.63
N ARG A 176 -17.34 7.58 14.35
CA ARG A 176 -17.90 6.37 13.77
C ARG A 176 -19.00 6.66 12.74
N GLU A 177 -19.93 7.56 13.06
CA GLU A 177 -20.97 7.98 12.12
C GLU A 177 -20.37 8.63 10.85
N ALA A 178 -19.36 9.46 11.00
CA ALA A 178 -18.64 10.07 9.87
C ALA A 178 -17.94 9.02 9.00
N THR A 179 -17.27 8.05 9.61
CA THR A 179 -16.64 6.91 8.93
C THR A 179 -17.68 6.10 8.16
N ILE A 180 -18.81 5.74 8.77
CA ILE A 180 -19.92 5.04 8.11
C ILE A 180 -20.43 5.81 6.90
N ALA A 181 -20.67 7.10 7.06
CA ALA A 181 -21.17 7.95 5.98
C ALA A 181 -20.18 8.02 4.80
N TRP A 182 -18.88 8.14 5.10
CA TRP A 182 -17.82 8.14 4.10
C TRP A 182 -17.75 6.79 3.36
N GLU A 183 -17.64 5.68 4.07
CA GLU A 183 -17.53 4.34 3.50
C GLU A 183 -18.77 3.99 2.65
N THR A 184 -19.98 4.32 3.14
CA THR A 184 -21.22 4.13 2.37
C THR A 184 -21.17 4.84 1.02
N ARG A 185 -20.61 6.05 0.99
CA ARG A 185 -20.42 6.78 -0.28
C ARG A 185 -19.40 6.09 -1.18
N GLN A 186 -18.30 5.55 -0.61
CA GLN A 186 -17.27 4.88 -1.39
C GLN A 186 -17.79 3.58 -2.00
N LEU A 187 -18.60 2.80 -1.30
CA LEU A 187 -19.23 1.57 -1.83
C LEU A 187 -20.10 1.81 -3.08
N GLY A 188 -20.51 3.05 -3.33
CA GLY A 188 -21.14 3.44 -4.59
C GLY A 188 -20.24 3.31 -5.82
N ILE A 189 -18.91 3.41 -5.65
CA ILE A 189 -17.91 3.45 -6.73
C ILE A 189 -16.80 2.41 -6.62
N MET A 190 -16.76 1.63 -5.54
CA MET A 190 -15.79 0.58 -5.31
C MET A 190 -16.39 -0.61 -4.58
N ASP A 191 -15.66 -1.74 -4.59
CA ASP A 191 -15.94 -2.91 -3.78
C ASP A 191 -14.69 -3.29 -2.99
N TRP A 192 -14.84 -3.76 -1.75
CA TRP A 192 -13.74 -4.24 -0.93
C TRP A 192 -13.17 -5.56 -1.45
N ILE A 193 -11.84 -5.68 -1.43
CA ILE A 193 -11.13 -6.95 -1.68
C ILE A 193 -10.65 -7.56 -0.37
N THR A 194 -10.26 -6.72 0.62
CA THR A 194 -9.88 -7.18 1.95
C THR A 194 -10.96 -6.88 2.97
N ASN A 195 -10.99 -7.65 4.07
CA ASN A 195 -11.93 -7.44 5.17
C ASN A 195 -11.36 -6.61 6.33
N ASP A 196 -10.15 -6.07 6.18
CA ASP A 196 -9.50 -5.29 7.24
C ASP A 196 -10.30 -4.05 7.64
N VAL A 197 -11.11 -3.52 6.71
CA VAL A 197 -11.95 -2.34 6.92
C VAL A 197 -13.40 -2.54 6.45
N ASP A 198 -13.76 -3.73 5.95
CA ASP A 198 -15.12 -4.04 5.46
C ASP A 198 -16.01 -4.63 6.55
N TRP A 199 -16.32 -3.83 7.52
CA TRP A 199 -17.24 -4.15 8.59
C TRP A 199 -18.71 -3.76 8.28
N MET A 200 -18.94 -3.07 7.17
CA MET A 200 -20.26 -2.54 6.79
C MET A 200 -21.10 -3.52 6.02
N THR A 201 -20.51 -4.20 5.03
CA THR A 201 -21.23 -5.14 4.17
C THR A 201 -21.44 -6.49 4.85
N LYS A 202 -20.62 -6.82 5.86
CA LYS A 202 -20.54 -8.13 6.52
C LYS A 202 -20.17 -9.28 5.58
N GLU A 203 -19.69 -8.97 4.37
CA GLU A 203 -19.13 -9.95 3.47
C GLU A 203 -17.77 -10.43 3.97
N VAL A 204 -17.42 -11.67 3.69
CA VAL A 204 -16.13 -12.25 4.05
C VAL A 204 -15.17 -12.08 2.88
N HIS A 205 -14.15 -11.27 3.08
CA HIS A 205 -13.09 -11.05 2.12
C HIS A 205 -11.76 -11.64 2.58
N PRO A 206 -10.78 -11.86 1.70
CA PRO A 206 -9.44 -12.25 2.10
C PRO A 206 -8.81 -11.22 3.04
N SER A 207 -8.07 -11.68 4.05
CA SER A 207 -7.24 -10.79 4.86
C SER A 207 -5.97 -10.42 4.11
N SER A 208 -5.49 -9.19 4.31
CA SER A 208 -4.17 -8.79 3.85
C SER A 208 -3.07 -9.42 4.71
N VAL A 209 -2.03 -9.92 4.05
CA VAL A 209 -0.89 -10.56 4.73
C VAL A 209 0.40 -9.91 4.25
N ARG A 210 1.21 -9.44 5.19
CA ARG A 210 2.55 -8.94 4.89
C ARG A 210 3.50 -10.11 4.64
N LEU A 211 4.01 -10.23 3.41
CA LEU A 211 4.92 -11.31 2.98
C LEU A 211 6.39 -10.96 3.21
N ALA A 212 6.75 -9.70 3.14
CA ALA A 212 8.10 -9.20 3.38
C ALA A 212 8.04 -7.80 4.02
N TRP A 213 9.04 -7.50 4.84
CA TRP A 213 9.24 -6.18 5.41
C TRP A 213 10.72 -5.95 5.72
N HIS A 214 11.18 -4.71 5.46
CA HIS A 214 12.52 -4.23 5.79
C HIS A 214 12.45 -2.73 6.11
N ASN A 215 13.07 -2.30 7.22
CA ASN A 215 13.07 -0.91 7.67
C ASN A 215 14.37 -0.23 7.25
#